data_0ef39f22e252746a317032d117362a84
#
_entry.id   0ef39f22e252746a317032d117362a84
#
_cell.length_a   1.000
_cell.length_b   1.000
_cell.length_c   1.000
_cell.angle_alpha   90.00
_cell.angle_beta   90.00
_cell.angle_gamma   90.00
#
_symmetry.space_group_name_H-M   'P 1'
#
loop_
_entity.id
_entity.type
_entity.pdbx_description
1 polymer ?
#
loop_
_entity_poly.entity_id
_entity_poly.type
_entity_poly.pdbx_seq_one_letter_code
_entity_poly.pdbx_strand_id
1 'polypeptide(L)'
;MTQYLRGLGHAVNRKRVRRLLQTLGLAGMAPGPNTSKPHPQHKLYPYLLRCVEVVRPNQVWSTDITYIRLRHGFVYLVAVIDWYSRKVLAWRLSNTMDTRFCVDCLDEAIKNYGTPDIFNTDQGSQFTSDVFTGMLESNGITISMDGRGRASDNIFVERLWRTVKYEDVYWKGYETLPGLLLGLTGYFLFYNGERRHQSLGYMTPDEVYRTATGGGARVVDKFSGAGEEKARAIESGQRQSAAV
;
A
#
# COMPACT_ATOMS: atom_id res chain seq x y z
N MET A 1 -0.63 -33.38 -1.61
CA MET A 1 0.26 -34.54 -1.79
C MET A 1 -0.15 -35.74 -0.91
N THR A 2 -0.19 -35.65 0.44
CA THR A 2 -0.53 -36.86 1.31
C THR A 2 -1.89 -37.49 0.97
N GLN A 3 -2.93 -36.68 0.81
CA GLN A 3 -4.27 -37.19 0.44
C GLN A 3 -4.30 -37.76 -0.99
N TYR A 4 -3.57 -37.13 -1.91
CA TYR A 4 -3.43 -37.66 -3.27
C TYR A 4 -2.79 -39.05 -3.29
N LEU A 5 -1.67 -39.24 -2.57
CA LEU A 5 -1.00 -40.54 -2.49
C LEU A 5 -1.89 -41.62 -1.80
N ARG A 6 -2.67 -41.21 -0.80
CA ARG A 6 -3.65 -42.12 -0.17
C ARG A 6 -4.76 -42.51 -1.14
N GLY A 7 -5.24 -41.59 -1.96
CA GLY A 7 -6.21 -41.86 -3.02
C GLY A 7 -5.69 -42.84 -4.09
N LEU A 8 -4.38 -42.91 -4.27
CA LEU A 8 -3.72 -43.90 -5.13
C LEU A 8 -3.41 -45.23 -4.42
N GLY A 9 -3.92 -45.45 -3.19
CA GLY A 9 -3.74 -46.67 -2.43
C GLY A 9 -2.46 -46.79 -1.59
N HIS A 10 -1.63 -45.72 -1.54
CA HIS A 10 -0.40 -45.74 -0.75
C HIS A 10 -0.66 -45.48 0.75
N ALA A 11 -0.26 -46.40 1.62
CA ALA A 11 -0.33 -46.24 3.07
C ALA A 11 0.80 -45.29 3.57
N VAL A 12 0.59 -43.98 3.47
CA VAL A 12 1.56 -42.95 3.86
C VAL A 12 1.00 -42.00 4.88
N ASN A 13 1.85 -41.53 5.80
CA ASN A 13 1.52 -40.45 6.73
C ASN A 13 2.20 -39.12 6.30
N ARG A 14 1.69 -38.02 6.86
CA ARG A 14 2.17 -36.68 6.54
C ARG A 14 3.69 -36.48 6.79
N LYS A 15 4.23 -37.07 7.87
CA LYS A 15 5.65 -36.97 8.22
C LYS A 15 6.53 -37.64 7.16
N ARG A 16 6.16 -38.83 6.70
CA ARG A 16 6.88 -39.58 5.64
C ARG A 16 6.86 -38.81 4.33
N VAL A 17 5.71 -38.28 3.91
CA VAL A 17 5.58 -37.51 2.67
C VAL A 17 6.42 -36.24 2.75
N ARG A 18 6.41 -35.52 3.87
CA ARG A 18 7.24 -34.33 4.07
C ARG A 18 8.73 -34.63 3.95
N ARG A 19 9.20 -35.71 4.59
CA ARG A 19 10.61 -36.11 4.52
C ARG A 19 11.01 -36.45 3.08
N LEU A 20 10.19 -37.21 2.36
CA LEU A 20 10.48 -37.58 0.97
C LEU A 20 10.53 -36.38 0.04
N LEU A 21 9.61 -35.42 0.20
CA LEU A 21 9.63 -34.16 -0.55
C LEU A 21 10.92 -33.36 -0.27
N GLN A 22 11.34 -33.28 1.00
CA GLN A 22 12.59 -32.62 1.37
C GLN A 22 13.83 -33.32 0.74
N THR A 23 13.87 -34.64 0.74
CA THR A 23 14.94 -35.43 0.11
C THR A 23 15.00 -35.19 -1.39
N LEU A 24 13.86 -34.97 -2.04
CA LEU A 24 13.74 -34.66 -3.47
C LEU A 24 13.98 -33.17 -3.79
N GLY A 25 14.31 -32.33 -2.79
CA GLY A 25 14.42 -30.89 -2.97
C GLY A 25 13.12 -30.18 -3.31
N LEU A 26 11.97 -30.85 -3.14
CA LEU A 26 10.66 -30.29 -3.43
C LEU A 26 10.09 -29.64 -2.18
N ALA A 27 9.98 -28.32 -2.19
CA ALA A 27 9.24 -27.56 -1.20
C ALA A 27 7.94 -27.02 -1.80
N GLY A 28 6.84 -27.05 -1.03
CA GLY A 28 5.65 -26.31 -1.40
C GLY A 28 5.97 -24.82 -1.47
N MET A 29 5.59 -24.16 -2.55
CA MET A 29 5.66 -22.69 -2.65
C MET A 29 4.62 -22.10 -1.71
N ALA A 30 4.99 -21.91 -0.44
CA ALA A 30 4.30 -21.04 0.49
C ALA A 30 5.26 -19.92 0.85
N PRO A 31 4.80 -18.67 0.98
CA PRO A 31 5.61 -17.63 1.58
C PRO A 31 6.10 -18.15 2.93
N GLY A 32 7.42 -18.17 3.14
CA GLY A 32 7.99 -18.50 4.44
C GLY A 32 7.50 -17.50 5.49
N PRO A 33 7.37 -17.90 6.76
CA PRO A 33 7.13 -16.94 7.82
C PRO A 33 8.29 -15.92 7.80
N ASN A 34 7.97 -14.64 7.76
CA ASN A 34 8.92 -13.50 7.75
C ASN A 34 9.67 -13.27 6.44
N THR A 35 8.96 -13.05 5.33
CA THR A 35 9.54 -12.50 4.09
C THR A 35 9.97 -11.04 4.23
N SER A 36 9.58 -10.35 5.30
CA SER A 36 9.96 -8.97 5.64
C SER A 36 10.49 -8.91 7.07
N LYS A 37 11.72 -9.37 7.30
CA LYS A 37 12.40 -9.02 8.56
C LYS A 37 12.85 -7.57 8.44
N PRO A 38 12.38 -6.64 9.31
CA PRO A 38 12.91 -5.29 9.34
C PRO A 38 14.42 -5.35 9.57
N HIS A 39 15.18 -4.60 8.79
CA HIS A 39 16.60 -4.45 9.07
C HIS A 39 16.74 -3.68 10.39
N PRO A 40 17.54 -4.12 11.37
CA PRO A 40 17.63 -3.48 12.69
C PRO A 40 18.04 -2.00 12.67
N GLN A 41 18.63 -1.53 11.58
CA GLN A 41 19.12 -0.16 11.39
C GLN A 41 18.15 0.74 10.63
N HIS A 42 17.01 0.22 10.14
CA HIS A 42 16.04 1.05 9.42
C HIS A 42 15.35 2.04 10.36
N LYS A 43 15.43 3.31 10.02
CA LYS A 43 14.77 4.40 10.74
C LYS A 43 13.27 4.34 10.50
N LEU A 44 12.49 4.26 11.58
CA LEU A 44 11.03 4.32 11.52
C LEU A 44 10.58 5.73 11.86
N TYR A 45 9.61 6.22 11.10
CA TYR A 45 9.02 7.55 11.28
C TYR A 45 7.63 7.43 11.90
N PRO A 46 7.19 8.43 12.68
CA PRO A 46 5.86 8.41 13.28
C PRO A 46 4.77 8.59 12.21
N TYR A 47 3.57 8.08 12.50
CA TYR A 47 2.38 8.36 11.69
C TYR A 47 1.84 9.75 12.01
N LEU A 48 1.84 10.64 11.03
CA LEU A 48 1.52 12.06 11.19
C LEU A 48 0.11 12.43 10.75
N LEU A 49 -0.63 11.52 10.09
CA LEU A 49 -1.88 11.87 9.39
C LEU A 49 -3.14 11.67 10.25
N ARG A 50 -2.99 11.41 11.55
CA ARG A 50 -4.14 11.33 12.46
C ARG A 50 -4.84 12.67 12.54
N CYS A 51 -6.15 12.67 12.24
CA CYS A 51 -6.98 13.87 12.27
C CYS A 51 -6.50 15.02 11.36
N VAL A 52 -5.54 14.77 10.46
CA VAL A 52 -5.13 15.75 9.46
C VAL A 52 -6.23 15.89 8.43
N GLU A 53 -6.64 17.10 8.16
CA GLU A 53 -7.53 17.45 7.07
C GLU A 53 -6.68 17.82 5.84
N VAL A 54 -6.87 17.08 4.76
CA VAL A 54 -6.19 17.33 3.48
C VAL A 54 -7.08 18.24 2.65
N VAL A 55 -6.63 19.48 2.46
CA VAL A 55 -7.44 20.58 1.88
C VAL A 55 -6.93 21.10 0.55
N ARG A 56 -5.77 20.63 0.08
CA ARG A 56 -5.16 21.08 -1.19
C ARG A 56 -4.34 19.96 -1.85
N PRO A 57 -4.14 20.02 -3.19
CA PRO A 57 -3.18 19.17 -3.88
C PRO A 57 -1.77 19.32 -3.30
N ASN A 58 -0.98 18.26 -3.39
CA ASN A 58 0.39 18.18 -2.89
C ASN A 58 0.56 18.43 -1.38
N GLN A 59 -0.51 18.33 -0.59
CA GLN A 59 -0.39 18.36 0.85
C GLN A 59 0.07 16.99 1.39
N VAL A 60 -0.53 15.92 0.93
CA VAL A 60 -0.17 14.54 1.31
C VAL A 60 -0.13 13.65 0.09
N TRP A 61 1.01 13.01 -0.11
CA TRP A 61 1.14 11.90 -1.05
C TRP A 61 1.31 10.59 -0.31
N SER A 62 0.95 9.49 -0.94
CA SER A 62 1.30 8.17 -0.43
C SER A 62 1.72 7.22 -1.54
N THR A 63 2.43 6.17 -1.13
CA THR A 63 2.86 5.08 -1.99
C THR A 63 2.67 3.74 -1.31
N ASP A 64 2.58 2.71 -2.11
CA ASP A 64 2.58 1.30 -1.70
C ASP A 64 2.96 0.44 -2.90
N ILE A 65 3.33 -0.82 -2.63
CA ILE A 65 3.64 -1.82 -3.64
C ILE A 65 2.55 -2.87 -3.66
N THR A 66 2.01 -3.16 -4.84
CA THR A 66 1.17 -4.34 -5.03
C THR A 66 1.80 -5.28 -6.05
N TYR A 67 1.41 -6.54 -6.01
CA TYR A 67 1.82 -7.52 -7.01
C TYR A 67 0.65 -7.89 -7.93
N ILE A 68 1.00 -8.12 -9.20
CA ILE A 68 0.09 -8.58 -10.24
C ILE A 68 0.58 -9.92 -10.72
N ARG A 69 -0.29 -10.93 -10.68
CA ARG A 69 0.03 -12.26 -11.18
C ARG A 69 -0.10 -12.30 -12.70
N LEU A 70 0.97 -12.75 -13.36
CA LEU A 70 0.98 -13.08 -14.78
C LEU A 70 1.00 -14.61 -14.97
N ARG A 71 0.96 -15.07 -16.21
CA ARG A 71 1.02 -16.49 -16.55
C ARG A 71 2.26 -17.18 -15.97
N HIS A 72 3.41 -16.49 -16.00
CA HIS A 72 4.70 -17.02 -15.55
C HIS A 72 5.33 -16.11 -14.48
N GLY A 73 4.72 -16.05 -13.27
CA GLY A 73 5.28 -15.32 -12.14
C GLY A 73 4.46 -14.09 -11.72
N PHE A 74 5.15 -13.14 -11.11
CA PHE A 74 4.56 -11.92 -10.56
C PHE A 74 5.32 -10.71 -11.06
N VAL A 75 4.61 -9.59 -11.17
CA VAL A 75 5.16 -8.26 -11.42
C VAL A 75 4.73 -7.37 -10.28
N TYR A 76 5.63 -6.54 -9.81
CA TYR A 76 5.37 -5.54 -8.77
C TYR A 76 4.97 -4.23 -9.44
N LEU A 77 3.94 -3.60 -8.89
CA LEU A 77 3.45 -2.28 -9.29
C LEU A 77 3.56 -1.36 -8.08
N VAL A 78 4.30 -0.26 -8.22
CA VAL A 78 4.33 0.85 -7.28
C VAL A 78 3.62 2.05 -7.90
N ALA A 79 2.94 2.84 -7.08
CA ALA A 79 2.37 4.12 -7.52
C ALA A 79 2.46 5.17 -6.41
N VAL A 80 2.56 6.43 -6.82
CA VAL A 80 2.44 7.60 -5.95
C VAL A 80 1.10 8.27 -6.24
N ILE A 81 0.30 8.49 -5.20
CA ILE A 81 -1.04 9.08 -5.29
C ILE A 81 -1.14 10.34 -4.43
N ASP A 82 -1.76 11.38 -4.97
CA ASP A 82 -2.12 12.57 -4.21
C ASP A 82 -3.44 12.35 -3.43
N TRP A 83 -3.44 12.62 -2.14
CA TRP A 83 -4.60 12.36 -1.29
C TRP A 83 -5.75 13.33 -1.50
N TYR A 84 -5.48 14.56 -1.93
CA TYR A 84 -6.52 15.54 -2.19
C TYR A 84 -7.36 15.16 -3.41
N SER A 85 -6.69 14.92 -4.51
CA SER A 85 -7.32 14.70 -5.82
C SER A 85 -7.52 13.23 -6.19
N ARG A 86 -6.87 12.30 -5.48
CA ARG A 86 -6.77 10.88 -5.86
C ARG A 86 -5.99 10.65 -7.16
N LYS A 87 -5.30 11.67 -7.68
CA LYS A 87 -4.51 11.56 -8.89
C LYS A 87 -3.32 10.64 -8.69
N VAL A 88 -3.13 9.69 -9.60
CA VAL A 88 -1.91 8.90 -9.71
C VAL A 88 -0.86 9.76 -10.40
N LEU A 89 0.17 10.17 -9.65
CA LEU A 89 1.21 11.09 -10.10
C LEU A 89 2.30 10.37 -10.88
N ALA A 90 2.68 9.20 -10.40
CA ALA A 90 3.64 8.32 -11.07
C ALA A 90 3.35 6.87 -10.73
N TRP A 91 3.78 5.95 -11.57
CA TRP A 91 3.72 4.52 -11.34
C TRP A 91 4.80 3.78 -12.10
N ARG A 92 5.24 2.62 -11.58
CA ARG A 92 6.28 1.81 -12.18
C ARG A 92 5.98 0.33 -12.04
N LEU A 93 6.42 -0.47 -13.02
CA LEU A 93 6.43 -1.93 -12.96
C LEU A 93 7.86 -2.44 -12.77
N SER A 94 8.02 -3.50 -11.97
CA SER A 94 9.27 -4.22 -11.83
C SER A 94 9.02 -5.72 -11.71
N ASN A 95 9.92 -6.53 -12.21
CA ASN A 95 9.97 -7.97 -11.98
C ASN A 95 10.77 -8.34 -10.72
N THR A 96 11.41 -7.36 -10.08
CA THR A 96 12.13 -7.49 -8.81
C THR A 96 11.55 -6.54 -7.77
N MET A 97 11.62 -6.94 -6.50
CA MET A 97 11.15 -6.12 -5.36
C MET A 97 12.35 -5.38 -4.75
N ASP A 98 13.08 -4.63 -5.57
CA ASP A 98 14.20 -3.80 -5.10
C ASP A 98 13.73 -2.37 -4.76
N THR A 99 14.59 -1.59 -4.09
CA THR A 99 14.26 -0.21 -3.71
C THR A 99 14.27 0.74 -4.91
N ARG A 100 15.04 0.43 -5.95
CA ARG A 100 15.32 1.35 -7.05
C ARG A 100 14.06 1.76 -7.81
N PHE A 101 13.16 0.80 -8.14
CA PHE A 101 11.94 1.14 -8.88
C PHE A 101 10.98 2.03 -8.07
N CYS A 102 11.03 1.96 -6.73
CA CYS A 102 10.27 2.85 -5.85
C CYS A 102 10.87 4.26 -5.86
N VAL A 103 12.20 4.36 -5.81
CA VAL A 103 12.95 5.62 -5.89
C VAL A 103 12.71 6.30 -7.25
N ASP A 104 12.81 5.55 -8.35
CA ASP A 104 12.56 6.06 -9.70
C ASP A 104 11.11 6.56 -9.87
N CYS A 105 10.13 5.90 -9.21
CA CYS A 105 8.74 6.33 -9.21
C CYS A 105 8.54 7.63 -8.43
N LEU A 106 9.18 7.76 -7.26
CA LEU A 106 9.14 8.96 -6.44
C LEU A 106 9.81 10.14 -7.16
N ASP A 107 10.99 9.93 -7.76
CA ASP A 107 11.73 10.94 -8.51
C ASP A 107 10.91 11.49 -9.69
N GLU A 108 10.23 10.61 -10.42
CA GLU A 108 9.32 11.02 -11.50
C GLU A 108 8.16 11.86 -10.99
N ALA A 109 7.54 11.47 -9.85
CA ALA A 109 6.46 12.23 -9.25
C ALA A 109 6.94 13.64 -8.84
N ILE A 110 8.09 13.74 -8.16
CA ILE A 110 8.68 15.02 -7.73
C ILE A 110 9.02 15.92 -8.92
N LYS A 111 9.63 15.38 -9.97
CA LYS A 111 10.00 16.14 -11.17
C LYS A 111 8.79 16.74 -11.90
N ASN A 112 7.69 15.98 -11.95
CA ASN A 112 6.52 16.40 -12.72
C ASN A 112 5.52 17.25 -11.94
N TYR A 113 5.47 17.10 -10.60
CA TYR A 113 4.40 17.69 -9.78
C TYR A 113 4.91 18.52 -8.59
N GLY A 114 6.24 18.62 -8.41
CA GLY A 114 6.84 19.24 -7.23
C GLY A 114 6.84 18.33 -6.01
N THR A 115 6.95 18.91 -4.82
CA THR A 115 7.07 18.17 -3.55
C THR A 115 5.80 18.26 -2.72
N PRO A 116 5.37 17.18 -2.04
CA PRO A 116 4.30 17.24 -1.03
C PRO A 116 4.84 17.79 0.29
N ASP A 117 3.94 18.24 1.18
CA ASP A 117 4.31 18.55 2.56
C ASP A 117 4.65 17.27 3.34
N ILE A 118 3.79 16.23 3.17
CA ILE A 118 3.92 14.95 3.86
C ILE A 118 3.86 13.81 2.85
N PHE A 119 4.79 12.87 2.99
CA PHE A 119 4.80 11.62 2.22
C PHE A 119 4.56 10.42 3.15
N ASN A 120 3.50 9.66 2.88
CA ASN A 120 3.09 8.52 3.70
C ASN A 120 3.41 7.18 3.02
N THR A 121 3.98 6.25 3.78
CA THR A 121 4.30 4.90 3.30
C THR A 121 4.03 3.87 4.40
N ASP A 122 4.06 2.59 4.05
CA ASP A 122 4.18 1.53 5.04
C ASP A 122 5.63 1.39 5.57
N GLN A 123 5.85 0.43 6.48
CA GLN A 123 7.16 0.13 7.04
C GLN A 123 7.93 -0.94 6.22
N GLY A 124 7.64 -1.07 4.94
CA GLY A 124 8.31 -2.00 4.03
C GLY A 124 9.80 -1.67 3.87
N SER A 125 10.63 -2.70 3.65
CA SER A 125 12.09 -2.52 3.54
C SER A 125 12.51 -1.59 2.41
N GLN A 126 11.72 -1.47 1.36
CA GLN A 126 11.95 -0.54 0.24
C GLN A 126 11.82 0.91 0.69
N PHE A 127 10.78 1.20 1.49
CA PHE A 127 10.45 2.56 1.93
C PHE A 127 11.21 3.00 3.18
N THR A 128 11.74 2.06 3.97
CA THR A 128 12.60 2.33 5.14
C THR A 128 14.08 2.38 4.78
N SER A 129 14.45 2.18 3.52
CA SER A 129 15.84 2.23 3.05
C SER A 129 16.38 3.68 3.09
N ASP A 130 17.68 3.82 3.39
CA ASP A 130 18.34 5.13 3.44
C ASP A 130 18.26 5.89 2.10
N VAL A 131 18.24 5.16 0.98
CA VAL A 131 18.12 5.76 -0.35
C VAL A 131 16.75 6.41 -0.55
N PHE A 132 15.68 5.72 -0.15
CA PHE A 132 14.31 6.23 -0.29
C PHE A 132 14.04 7.37 0.69
N THR A 133 14.35 7.17 1.97
CA THR A 133 14.14 8.20 3.01
C THR A 133 15.06 9.41 2.78
N GLY A 134 16.31 9.19 2.36
CA GLY A 134 17.24 10.27 2.00
C GLY A 134 16.76 11.12 0.83
N MET A 135 16.08 10.52 -0.16
CA MET A 135 15.45 11.30 -1.25
C MET A 135 14.34 12.19 -0.72
N LEU A 136 13.49 11.70 0.17
CA LEU A 136 12.43 12.52 0.79
C LEU A 136 13.03 13.66 1.63
N GLU A 137 14.00 13.35 2.50
CA GLU A 137 14.66 14.34 3.37
C GLU A 137 15.41 15.42 2.55
N SER A 138 16.12 15.04 1.48
CA SER A 138 16.85 15.98 0.62
C SER A 138 15.93 16.93 -0.16
N ASN A 139 14.67 16.54 -0.36
CA ASN A 139 13.65 17.39 -0.98
C ASN A 139 12.79 18.15 0.05
N GLY A 140 13.13 18.10 1.35
CA GLY A 140 12.40 18.80 2.41
C GLY A 140 11.01 18.22 2.70
N ILE A 141 10.76 16.96 2.33
CA ILE A 141 9.46 16.28 2.49
C ILE A 141 9.39 15.63 3.88
N THR A 142 8.31 15.89 4.61
CA THR A 142 8.08 15.26 5.91
C THR A 142 7.62 13.81 5.73
N ILE A 143 8.31 12.87 6.39
CA ILE A 143 8.03 11.44 6.27
C ILE A 143 7.02 11.01 7.33
N SER A 144 5.98 10.31 6.89
CA SER A 144 5.00 9.62 7.73
C SER A 144 5.00 8.13 7.41
N MET A 145 4.94 7.27 8.43
CA MET A 145 4.84 5.83 8.23
C MET A 145 3.66 5.23 8.97
N ASP A 146 2.96 4.34 8.29
CA ASP A 146 1.79 3.63 8.85
C ASP A 146 2.15 2.87 10.12
N GLY A 147 1.24 2.86 11.08
CA GLY A 147 1.39 2.04 12.27
C GLY A 147 1.35 0.54 11.93
N ARG A 148 2.15 -0.26 12.62
CA ARG A 148 2.24 -1.71 12.39
C ARG A 148 0.86 -2.37 12.53
N GLY A 149 0.38 -3.02 11.45
CA GLY A 149 -0.91 -3.70 11.41
C GLY A 149 -2.13 -2.79 11.25
N ARG A 150 -1.96 -1.53 10.85
CA ARG A 150 -3.04 -0.56 10.61
C ARG A 150 -3.26 -0.33 9.11
N ALA A 151 -4.00 -1.21 8.48
CA ALA A 151 -4.37 -1.10 7.07
C ALA A 151 -5.13 0.20 6.71
N SER A 152 -5.77 0.85 7.70
CA SER A 152 -6.52 2.09 7.47
C SER A 152 -5.64 3.32 7.23
N ASP A 153 -4.35 3.25 7.54
CA ASP A 153 -3.45 4.39 7.52
C ASP A 153 -3.02 4.76 6.07
N ASN A 154 -3.17 3.83 5.09
CA ASN A 154 -2.88 4.07 3.66
C ASN A 154 -4.07 3.74 2.74
N ILE A 155 -5.28 4.07 3.19
CA ILE A 155 -6.54 3.68 2.56
C ILE A 155 -6.67 4.08 1.07
N PHE A 156 -6.02 5.19 0.66
CA PHE A 156 -6.19 5.71 -0.70
C PHE A 156 -5.44 4.88 -1.74
N VAL A 157 -4.21 4.46 -1.45
CA VAL A 157 -3.46 3.60 -2.36
C VAL A 157 -3.98 2.16 -2.33
N GLU A 158 -4.43 1.66 -1.17
CA GLU A 158 -5.10 0.35 -1.09
C GLU A 158 -6.37 0.33 -1.95
N ARG A 159 -7.16 1.41 -1.91
CA ARG A 159 -8.33 1.55 -2.76
C ARG A 159 -7.96 1.66 -4.23
N LEU A 160 -6.87 2.33 -4.57
CA LEU A 160 -6.32 2.35 -5.93
C LEU A 160 -6.03 0.95 -6.41
N TRP A 161 -5.36 0.11 -5.60
CA TRP A 161 -5.05 -1.27 -5.96
C TRP A 161 -6.28 -2.11 -6.23
N ARG A 162 -7.30 -1.96 -5.40
CA ARG A 162 -8.57 -2.62 -5.65
C ARG A 162 -9.17 -2.18 -6.99
N THR A 163 -9.20 -0.89 -7.25
CA THR A 163 -9.77 -0.31 -8.47
C THR A 163 -9.01 -0.81 -9.71
N VAL A 164 -7.67 -0.69 -9.74
CA VAL A 164 -6.82 -1.18 -10.84
C VAL A 164 -7.03 -2.67 -11.10
N LYS A 165 -7.04 -3.48 -10.04
CA LYS A 165 -7.15 -4.95 -10.18
C LYS A 165 -8.50 -5.36 -10.71
N TYR A 166 -9.59 -4.79 -10.23
CA TYR A 166 -10.95 -5.19 -10.60
C TYR A 166 -11.45 -4.54 -11.87
N GLU A 167 -11.03 -3.31 -12.17
CA GLU A 167 -11.50 -2.60 -13.36
C GLU A 167 -10.62 -2.85 -14.60
N ASP A 168 -9.37 -3.31 -14.43
CA ASP A 168 -8.44 -3.52 -15.54
C ASP A 168 -7.78 -4.91 -15.52
N VAL A 169 -6.97 -5.21 -14.51
CA VAL A 169 -6.07 -6.36 -14.52
C VAL A 169 -6.81 -7.70 -14.60
N TYR A 170 -7.81 -7.92 -13.74
CA TYR A 170 -8.56 -9.18 -13.71
C TYR A 170 -9.49 -9.35 -14.89
N TRP A 171 -9.98 -8.25 -15.42
CA TRP A 171 -10.88 -8.22 -16.56
C TRP A 171 -10.14 -8.53 -17.87
N LYS A 172 -8.94 -7.96 -18.05
CA LYS A 172 -8.12 -8.15 -19.26
C LYS A 172 -7.23 -9.39 -19.23
N GLY A 173 -6.91 -9.92 -18.04
CA GLY A 173 -6.16 -11.17 -17.88
C GLY A 173 -4.78 -11.13 -18.54
N TYR A 174 -3.96 -10.13 -18.29
CA TYR A 174 -2.65 -9.97 -18.90
C TYR A 174 -1.73 -11.17 -18.66
N GLU A 175 -1.15 -11.71 -19.73
CA GLU A 175 -0.24 -12.85 -19.67
C GLU A 175 1.24 -12.43 -19.64
N THR A 176 1.58 -11.28 -20.21
CA THR A 176 2.96 -10.80 -20.40
C THR A 176 3.19 -9.43 -19.80
N LEU A 177 4.46 -9.14 -19.44
CA LEU A 177 4.85 -7.82 -18.91
C LEU A 177 4.62 -6.68 -19.92
N PRO A 178 5.00 -6.79 -21.22
CA PRO A 178 4.68 -5.75 -22.19
C PRO A 178 3.19 -5.48 -22.37
N GLY A 179 2.37 -6.54 -22.36
CA GLY A 179 0.91 -6.40 -22.43
C GLY A 179 0.34 -5.68 -21.22
N LEU A 180 0.81 -6.03 -20.01
CA LEU A 180 0.44 -5.36 -18.77
C LEU A 180 0.88 -3.88 -18.78
N LEU A 181 2.11 -3.58 -19.21
CA LEU A 181 2.63 -2.21 -19.28
C LEU A 181 1.76 -1.33 -20.19
N LEU A 182 1.46 -1.82 -21.40
CA LEU A 182 0.60 -1.09 -22.35
C LEU A 182 -0.82 -0.89 -21.79
N GLY A 183 -1.39 -1.94 -21.20
CA GLY A 183 -2.72 -1.86 -20.60
C GLY A 183 -2.80 -0.88 -19.45
N LEU A 184 -1.86 -0.92 -18.50
CA LEU A 184 -1.82 0.00 -17.37
C LEU A 184 -1.52 1.44 -17.80
N THR A 185 -0.73 1.65 -18.85
CA THR A 185 -0.54 3.00 -19.43
C THR A 185 -1.88 3.59 -19.85
N GLY A 186 -2.68 2.86 -20.64
CA GLY A 186 -4.02 3.31 -21.02
C GLY A 186 -4.96 3.46 -19.82
N TYR A 187 -4.88 2.52 -18.87
CA TYR A 187 -5.74 2.56 -17.70
C TYR A 187 -5.48 3.77 -16.79
N PHE A 188 -4.22 4.12 -16.50
CA PHE A 188 -3.92 5.27 -15.65
C PHE A 188 -4.22 6.62 -16.34
N LEU A 189 -4.11 6.69 -17.65
CA LEU A 189 -4.62 7.84 -18.42
C LEU A 189 -6.15 8.00 -18.25
N PHE A 190 -6.90 6.91 -18.45
CA PHE A 190 -8.34 6.88 -18.20
C PHE A 190 -8.69 7.19 -16.73
N TYR A 191 -7.99 6.58 -15.76
CA TYR A 191 -8.21 6.78 -14.34
C TYR A 191 -8.07 8.25 -13.93
N ASN A 192 -7.03 8.93 -14.40
CA ASN A 192 -6.77 10.31 -14.05
C ASN A 192 -7.67 11.30 -14.85
N GLY A 193 -7.85 11.08 -16.14
CA GLY A 193 -8.46 12.07 -17.04
C GLY A 193 -9.94 11.87 -17.33
N GLU A 194 -10.46 10.64 -17.22
CA GLU A 194 -11.82 10.32 -17.67
C GLU A 194 -12.69 9.68 -16.57
N ARG A 195 -12.07 8.87 -15.70
CA ARG A 195 -12.80 8.14 -14.66
C ARG A 195 -13.35 9.10 -13.60
N ARG A 196 -14.69 9.14 -13.50
CA ARG A 196 -15.37 9.97 -12.50
C ARG A 196 -15.40 9.28 -11.13
N HIS A 197 -15.09 10.04 -10.09
CA HIS A 197 -15.02 9.53 -8.72
C HIS A 197 -16.15 10.09 -7.86
N GLN A 198 -16.95 9.21 -7.26
CA GLN A 198 -18.04 9.63 -6.38
C GLN A 198 -17.53 10.48 -5.19
N SER A 199 -16.38 10.12 -4.62
CA SER A 199 -15.76 10.86 -3.51
C SER A 199 -15.21 12.24 -3.89
N LEU A 200 -15.15 12.55 -5.18
CA LEU A 200 -14.74 13.83 -5.75
C LEU A 200 -15.93 14.59 -6.39
N GLY A 201 -17.15 14.31 -5.95
CA GLY A 201 -18.33 14.91 -6.56
C GLY A 201 -18.51 14.57 -8.05
N TYR A 202 -18.09 13.37 -8.46
CA TYR A 202 -18.08 12.91 -9.85
C TYR A 202 -17.15 13.69 -10.79
N MET A 203 -16.17 14.42 -10.25
CA MET A 203 -15.07 14.96 -11.04
C MET A 203 -13.97 13.90 -11.27
N THR A 204 -13.10 14.15 -12.23
CA THR A 204 -11.92 13.33 -12.48
C THR A 204 -10.76 13.77 -11.57
N PRO A 205 -9.80 12.89 -11.25
CA PRO A 205 -8.60 13.26 -10.52
C PRO A 205 -7.84 14.45 -11.13
N ASP A 206 -7.73 14.50 -12.46
CA ASP A 206 -7.05 15.60 -13.17
C ASP A 206 -7.78 16.94 -13.03
N GLU A 207 -9.12 16.94 -13.11
CA GLU A 207 -9.93 18.13 -12.89
C GLU A 207 -9.72 18.68 -11.47
N VAL A 208 -9.82 17.80 -10.45
CA VAL A 208 -9.67 18.18 -9.04
C VAL A 208 -8.24 18.65 -8.74
N TYR A 209 -7.23 17.98 -9.27
CA TYR A 209 -5.84 18.36 -9.07
C TYR A 209 -5.53 19.74 -9.65
N ARG A 210 -6.01 20.01 -10.88
CA ARG A 210 -5.77 21.28 -11.59
C ARG A 210 -6.54 22.44 -11.00
N THR A 211 -7.80 22.24 -10.59
CA THR A 211 -8.67 23.31 -10.08
C THR A 211 -8.51 23.52 -8.58
N ALA A 212 -7.89 22.59 -7.86
CA ALA A 212 -7.84 22.54 -6.40
C ALA A 212 -9.22 22.67 -5.74
N THR A 213 -10.26 22.13 -6.38
CA THR A 213 -11.65 22.15 -5.88
C THR A 213 -12.27 20.76 -5.91
N GLY A 214 -13.19 20.49 -4.99
CA GLY A 214 -13.95 19.23 -4.94
C GLY A 214 -13.18 18.01 -4.43
N GLY A 215 -11.93 18.19 -4.01
CA GLY A 215 -11.10 17.18 -3.38
C GLY A 215 -11.14 17.24 -1.86
N GLY A 216 -10.26 16.46 -1.26
CA GLY A 216 -10.04 16.45 0.18
C GLY A 216 -10.06 15.07 0.79
N ALA A 217 -9.48 14.98 1.97
CA ALA A 217 -9.47 13.77 2.76
C ALA A 217 -9.39 14.11 4.25
N ARG A 218 -10.04 13.30 5.06
CA ARG A 218 -9.89 13.31 6.52
C ARG A 218 -9.76 11.87 7.00
N VAL A 219 -8.64 11.57 7.64
CA VAL A 219 -8.45 10.27 8.30
C VAL A 219 -9.08 10.36 9.69
N VAL A 220 -10.20 9.66 9.87
CA VAL A 220 -10.85 9.55 11.18
C VAL A 220 -10.34 8.29 11.85
N ASP A 221 -9.64 8.44 12.98
CA ASP A 221 -9.24 7.30 13.81
C ASP A 221 -10.51 6.73 14.51
N LYS A 222 -11.01 5.63 13.98
CA LYS A 222 -12.19 4.94 14.56
C LYS A 222 -11.94 4.36 15.96
N PHE A 223 -10.69 4.33 16.41
CA PHE A 223 -10.27 3.75 17.69
C PHE A 223 -9.98 4.78 18.77
N SER A 224 -9.92 6.08 18.45
CA SER A 224 -9.68 7.15 19.43
C SER A 224 -10.88 7.33 20.41
N GLY A 225 -12.12 7.09 19.97
CA GLY A 225 -13.31 7.18 20.81
C GLY A 225 -13.39 6.12 21.90
N ALA A 226 -12.92 4.89 21.66
CA ALA A 226 -12.97 3.80 22.64
C ALA A 226 -11.97 3.94 23.79
N GLY A 227 -10.88 4.71 23.59
CA GLY A 227 -9.89 5.03 24.64
C GLY A 227 -10.36 6.14 25.57
N GLU A 228 -10.99 7.18 25.02
CA GLU A 228 -11.50 8.31 25.80
C GLU A 228 -12.74 7.95 26.61
N GLU A 229 -13.65 7.11 26.08
CA GLU A 229 -14.77 6.58 26.86
C GLU A 229 -14.32 5.69 28.03
N LYS A 230 -13.30 4.84 27.82
CA LYS A 230 -12.72 4.04 28.90
C LYS A 230 -12.02 4.89 29.95
N ALA A 231 -11.28 5.93 29.55
CA ALA A 231 -10.63 6.86 30.47
C ALA A 231 -11.66 7.65 31.30
N ARG A 232 -12.73 8.18 30.66
CA ARG A 232 -13.83 8.86 31.36
C ARG A 232 -14.62 7.93 32.29
N ALA A 233 -14.83 6.66 31.92
CA ALA A 233 -15.49 5.68 32.78
C ALA A 233 -14.62 5.31 34.01
N ILE A 234 -13.29 5.28 33.88
CA ILE A 234 -12.38 5.05 35.01
C ILE A 234 -12.34 6.26 35.93
N GLU A 235 -12.28 7.49 35.41
CA GLU A 235 -12.31 8.72 36.22
C GLU A 235 -13.65 8.92 36.95
N SER A 236 -14.80 8.59 36.31
CA SER A 236 -16.09 8.65 36.95
C SER A 236 -16.27 7.57 38.04
N GLY A 237 -15.76 6.38 37.83
CA GLY A 237 -15.74 5.30 38.84
C GLY A 237 -14.86 5.60 40.06
N GLN A 238 -13.72 6.27 39.88
CA GLN A 238 -12.87 6.69 40.99
C GLN A 238 -13.44 7.83 41.83
N ARG A 239 -14.24 8.75 41.23
CA ARG A 239 -14.93 9.82 41.97
C ARG A 239 -16.11 9.31 42.81
N GLN A 240 -16.75 8.22 42.41
CA GLN A 240 -17.82 7.59 43.24
C GLN A 240 -17.28 6.77 44.39
N SER A 241 -16.05 6.24 44.29
CA SER A 241 -15.40 5.48 45.40
C SER A 241 -14.71 6.35 46.44
N ALA A 242 -14.54 7.65 46.18
CA ALA A 242 -13.96 8.61 47.13
C ALA A 242 -15.01 9.43 47.92
N ALA A 243 -16.29 9.13 47.71
CA ALA A 243 -17.41 9.85 48.34
C ALA A 243 -18.25 8.96 49.29
N VAL A 244 -17.69 7.83 49.79
CA VAL A 244 -18.31 6.98 50.82
C VAL A 244 -17.40 6.91 52.05
#